data_6f2123fca4685e9a37cd195a40000c9b
#
_entry.id   6f2123fca4685e9a37cd195a40000c9b
#
_cell.length_a   1.000
_cell.length_b   1.000
_cell.length_c   1.000
_cell.angle_alpha   90.00
_cell.angle_beta   90.00
_cell.angle_gamma   90.00
#
_symmetry.space_group_name_H-M   'P 1'
#
loop_
_entity.id
_entity.type
_entity.pdbx_description
1 polymer ?
#
loop_
_entity_poly.entity_id
_entity_poly.type
_entity_poly.pdbx_seq_one_letter_code
_entity_poly.pdbx_strand_id
1 'polypeptide(L)'
;MYYTVIGILATAVLLIENHDILLDHNDDNDDIKKPDWNVYRNFLFAVLFYYATDIAWGLFESLKLQGLLFANTTIYFFAMASGVYFWAQYIVAYLDDKSQTGKYFILAGRSIAGLILVCNIINIFTPLVFTVDENSVYSALPVRDGMLVCQIVLLVAISLYAGKSLSASDGKKNRYSTIMFFGLIMAFFLTIQLWYPYLPLYSIAYMLGTCLLRTFVINDEREEHRRLRNSIAELKKKLKL
;
A
#
# COMPACT_ATOMS: atom_id res chain seq x y z
N MET A 1 22.87 2.52 5.27
CA MET A 1 23.14 2.75 3.84
C MET A 1 22.20 1.98 2.89
N TYR A 2 21.91 0.70 3.11
CA TYR A 2 20.99 -0.08 2.24
C TYR A 2 19.57 0.49 2.17
N TYR A 3 19.01 0.97 3.28
CA TYR A 3 17.69 1.61 3.33
C TYR A 3 17.56 2.77 2.35
N THR A 4 18.51 3.70 2.40
CA THR A 4 18.52 4.88 1.52
C THR A 4 18.53 4.48 0.05
N VAL A 5 19.37 3.51 -0.33
CA VAL A 5 19.47 3.06 -1.74
C VAL A 5 18.18 2.39 -2.20
N ILE A 6 17.63 1.49 -1.37
CA ILE A 6 16.38 0.78 -1.70
C ILE A 6 15.20 1.76 -1.73
N GLY A 7 15.12 2.69 -0.77
CA GLY A 7 14.08 3.72 -0.75
C GLY A 7 14.13 4.63 -1.98
N ILE A 8 15.32 5.07 -2.42
CA ILE A 8 15.47 5.87 -3.65
C ILE A 8 15.03 5.06 -4.88
N LEU A 9 15.48 3.81 -5.00
CA LEU A 9 15.09 2.93 -6.10
C LEU A 9 13.58 2.70 -6.13
N ALA A 10 12.99 2.37 -4.99
CA ALA A 10 11.55 2.15 -4.87
C ALA A 10 10.74 3.42 -5.21
N THR A 11 11.21 4.60 -4.77
CA THR A 11 10.62 5.89 -5.14
C THR A 11 10.68 6.12 -6.64
N ALA A 12 11.84 5.92 -7.26
CA ALA A 12 12.01 6.10 -8.70
C ALA A 12 11.10 5.17 -9.51
N VAL A 13 11.04 3.88 -9.14
CA VAL A 13 10.14 2.90 -9.78
C VAL A 13 8.69 3.33 -9.64
N LEU A 14 8.25 3.71 -8.43
CA LEU A 14 6.86 4.11 -8.20
C LEU A 14 6.49 5.36 -9.01
N LEU A 15 7.39 6.36 -9.06
CA LEU A 15 7.15 7.59 -9.83
C LEU A 15 7.10 7.33 -11.34
N ILE A 16 7.99 6.49 -11.87
CA ILE A 16 8.01 6.14 -13.30
C ILE A 16 6.74 5.38 -13.69
N GLU A 17 6.39 4.37 -12.89
CA GLU A 17 5.25 3.51 -13.19
C GLU A 17 3.88 4.21 -13.04
N ASN A 18 3.78 5.19 -12.15
CA ASN A 18 2.50 5.82 -11.79
C ASN A 18 2.48 7.34 -12.01
N HIS A 19 3.38 7.89 -12.86
CA HIS A 19 3.50 9.34 -13.07
C HIS A 19 2.18 9.97 -13.56
N ASP A 20 1.46 9.29 -14.43
CA ASP A 20 0.18 9.69 -14.98
C ASP A 20 -0.89 9.86 -13.87
N ILE A 21 -0.99 8.91 -12.93
CA ILE A 21 -1.95 8.96 -11.83
C ILE A 21 -1.57 10.00 -10.78
N LEU A 22 -0.27 10.14 -10.52
CA LEU A 22 0.24 11.08 -9.51
C LEU A 22 0.18 12.54 -9.97
N LEU A 23 0.41 12.78 -11.27
CA LEU A 23 0.46 14.13 -11.86
C LEU A 23 -0.86 14.56 -12.50
N ASP A 24 -1.82 13.63 -12.65
CA ASP A 24 -3.11 13.94 -13.24
C ASP A 24 -3.84 14.99 -12.40
N HIS A 25 -3.78 16.23 -12.91
CA HIS A 25 -4.40 17.39 -12.32
C HIS A 25 -5.81 17.45 -12.92
N ASN A 26 -6.82 16.96 -12.18
CA ASN A 26 -8.25 17.18 -12.39
C ASN A 26 -8.60 17.98 -13.67
N ASP A 27 -8.51 17.36 -14.83
CA ASP A 27 -9.27 17.86 -15.98
C ASP A 27 -10.74 17.53 -15.71
N ASP A 28 -11.48 18.55 -15.23
CA ASP A 28 -12.91 18.45 -14.87
C ASP A 28 -13.81 18.07 -16.06
N ASN A 29 -13.23 17.87 -17.24
CA ASN A 29 -13.93 17.60 -18.48
C ASN A 29 -14.08 16.13 -18.84
N ASP A 30 -13.53 15.20 -18.07
CA ASP A 30 -13.72 13.77 -18.35
C ASP A 30 -14.90 13.23 -17.53
N ASP A 31 -16.06 13.11 -18.19
CA ASP A 31 -17.31 12.53 -17.64
C ASP A 31 -17.17 11.05 -17.20
N ILE A 32 -15.96 10.47 -17.30
CA ILE A 32 -15.61 9.11 -16.91
C ILE A 32 -14.69 9.10 -15.69
N LYS A 33 -15.07 9.82 -14.64
CA LYS A 33 -14.34 9.73 -13.35
C LYS A 33 -14.53 8.33 -12.76
N LYS A 34 -13.49 7.50 -12.84
CA LYS A 34 -13.43 6.24 -12.07
C LYS A 34 -13.27 6.59 -10.58
N PRO A 35 -14.23 6.23 -9.70
CA PRO A 35 -14.16 6.55 -8.26
C PRO A 35 -12.88 6.05 -7.59
N ASP A 36 -12.26 5.03 -8.16
CA ASP A 36 -11.12 4.28 -7.60
C ASP A 36 -9.79 5.04 -7.73
N TRP A 37 -9.64 5.95 -8.71
CA TRP A 37 -8.37 6.64 -8.99
C TRP A 37 -7.93 7.56 -7.88
N ASN A 38 -8.84 8.33 -7.29
CA ASN A 38 -8.51 9.21 -6.16
C ASN A 38 -8.07 8.41 -4.94
N VAL A 39 -8.71 7.27 -4.69
CA VAL A 39 -8.36 6.39 -3.56
C VAL A 39 -7.02 5.71 -3.81
N TYR A 40 -6.76 5.27 -5.05
CA TYR A 40 -5.48 4.72 -5.44
C TYR A 40 -4.35 5.75 -5.33
N ARG A 41 -4.57 6.97 -5.81
CA ARG A 41 -3.62 8.07 -5.68
C ARG A 41 -3.26 8.37 -4.22
N ASN A 42 -4.25 8.40 -3.33
CA ASN A 42 -4.01 8.59 -1.90
C ASN A 42 -3.15 7.46 -1.32
N PHE A 43 -3.38 6.22 -1.74
CA PHE A 43 -2.54 5.08 -1.36
C PHE A 43 -1.10 5.25 -1.88
N LEU A 44 -0.91 5.65 -3.14
CA LEU A 44 0.43 5.91 -3.71
C LEU A 44 1.16 7.03 -2.97
N PHE A 45 0.46 8.12 -2.59
CA PHE A 45 1.06 9.18 -1.76
C PHE A 45 1.46 8.68 -0.37
N ALA A 46 0.69 7.80 0.25
CA ALA A 46 1.08 7.18 1.52
C ALA A 46 2.34 6.31 1.36
N VAL A 47 2.46 5.56 0.26
CA VAL A 47 3.65 4.78 -0.05
C VAL A 47 4.87 5.68 -0.33
N LEU A 48 4.70 6.78 -1.07
CA LEU A 48 5.77 7.77 -1.28
C LEU A 48 6.23 8.40 0.04
N PHE A 49 5.28 8.75 0.90
CA PHE A 49 5.58 9.28 2.23
C PHE A 49 6.38 8.25 3.06
N TYR A 50 5.99 6.99 3.00
CA TYR A 50 6.73 5.90 3.63
C TYR A 50 8.17 5.80 3.09
N TYR A 51 8.39 5.81 1.76
CA TYR A 51 9.72 5.76 1.17
C TYR A 51 10.58 6.97 1.56
N ALA A 52 10.00 8.17 1.63
CA ALA A 52 10.72 9.36 2.07
C ALA A 52 11.25 9.20 3.51
N THR A 53 10.43 8.63 4.41
CA THR A 53 10.87 8.35 5.79
C THR A 53 11.91 7.23 5.85
N ASP A 54 11.83 6.22 4.98
CA ASP A 54 12.79 5.11 4.91
C ASP A 54 14.16 5.58 4.39
N ILE A 55 14.16 6.46 3.37
CA ILE A 55 15.39 7.13 2.88
C ILE A 55 16.04 7.96 3.99
N ALA A 56 15.25 8.78 4.68
CA ALA A 56 15.72 9.65 5.76
C ALA A 56 16.24 8.81 6.94
N TRP A 57 15.60 7.67 7.23
CA TRP A 57 16.03 6.74 8.28
C TRP A 57 17.47 6.26 8.05
N GLY A 58 17.76 5.74 6.85
CA GLY A 58 19.10 5.27 6.51
C GLY A 58 20.15 6.39 6.48
N LEU A 59 19.75 7.63 6.15
CA LEU A 59 20.63 8.79 6.20
C LEU A 59 20.96 9.18 7.66
N PHE A 60 19.96 9.32 8.53
CA PHE A 60 20.15 9.71 9.92
C PHE A 60 20.91 8.67 10.74
N GLU A 61 20.67 7.36 10.46
CA GLU A 61 21.46 6.28 11.03
C GLU A 61 22.93 6.39 10.63
N SER A 62 23.23 6.60 9.34
CA SER A 62 24.61 6.70 8.84
C SER A 62 25.36 7.90 9.38
N LEU A 63 24.67 9.01 9.61
CA LEU A 63 25.21 10.25 10.19
C LEU A 63 25.22 10.25 11.73
N LYS A 64 24.70 9.19 12.37
CA LYS A 64 24.58 9.05 13.84
C LYS A 64 23.84 10.21 14.52
N LEU A 65 22.77 10.68 13.89
CA LEU A 65 21.94 11.78 14.37
C LEU A 65 20.80 11.23 15.23
N GLN A 66 21.05 10.85 16.48
CA GLN A 66 20.13 10.19 17.40
C GLN A 66 18.74 10.83 17.45
N GLY A 67 18.66 12.13 17.70
CA GLY A 67 17.39 12.84 17.84
C GLY A 67 16.56 12.85 16.54
N LEU A 68 17.23 13.02 15.39
CA LEU A 68 16.59 12.97 14.07
C LEU A 68 16.17 11.54 13.71
N LEU A 69 16.99 10.55 14.07
CA LEU A 69 16.65 9.14 13.87
C LEU A 69 15.41 8.75 14.68
N PHE A 70 15.31 9.16 15.94
CA PHE A 70 14.14 8.93 16.79
C PHE A 70 12.89 9.61 16.21
N ALA A 71 12.98 10.90 15.86
CA ALA A 71 11.87 11.65 15.29
C ALA A 71 11.41 11.04 13.95
N ASN A 72 12.36 10.72 13.08
CA ASN A 72 12.05 10.09 11.80
C ASN A 72 11.44 8.69 11.95
N THR A 73 11.91 7.88 12.91
CA THR A 73 11.34 6.57 13.21
C THR A 73 9.88 6.71 13.68
N THR A 74 9.58 7.74 14.46
CA THR A 74 8.21 8.07 14.84
C THR A 74 7.36 8.38 13.60
N ILE A 75 7.86 9.26 12.70
CA ILE A 75 7.17 9.60 11.44
C ILE A 75 7.03 8.38 10.52
N TYR A 76 8.03 7.51 10.47
CA TYR A 76 8.00 6.25 9.73
C TYR A 76 6.82 5.34 10.13
N PHE A 77 6.55 5.20 11.43
CA PHE A 77 5.37 4.44 11.89
C PHE A 77 4.05 5.14 11.56
N PHE A 78 4.00 6.49 11.52
CA PHE A 78 2.84 7.22 11.02
C PHE A 78 2.63 6.97 9.52
N ALA A 79 3.69 6.99 8.73
CA ALA A 79 3.63 6.68 7.30
C ALA A 79 3.14 5.25 7.05
N MET A 80 3.64 4.28 7.85
CA MET A 80 3.18 2.89 7.80
C MET A 80 1.69 2.75 8.13
N ALA A 81 1.21 3.44 9.18
CA ALA A 81 -0.20 3.47 9.54
C ALA A 81 -1.09 4.05 8.41
N SER A 82 -0.61 5.13 7.78
CA SER A 82 -1.29 5.73 6.63
C SER A 82 -1.40 4.75 5.45
N GLY A 83 -0.33 4.01 5.16
CA GLY A 83 -0.32 2.98 4.13
C GLY A 83 -1.37 1.89 4.36
N VAL A 84 -1.47 1.37 5.58
CA VAL A 84 -2.49 0.37 5.95
C VAL A 84 -3.91 0.93 5.79
N TYR A 85 -4.14 2.16 6.24
CA TYR A 85 -5.44 2.82 6.16
C TYR A 85 -5.89 3.03 4.71
N PHE A 86 -5.05 3.65 3.88
CA PHE A 86 -5.39 3.91 2.48
C PHE A 86 -5.45 2.63 1.65
N TRP A 87 -4.63 1.63 1.97
CA TRP A 87 -4.73 0.31 1.36
C TRP A 87 -6.10 -0.33 1.58
N ALA A 88 -6.58 -0.36 2.83
CA ALA A 88 -7.90 -0.93 3.13
C ALA A 88 -9.03 -0.20 2.39
N GLN A 89 -8.96 1.13 2.25
CA GLN A 89 -9.92 1.90 1.47
C GLN A 89 -9.84 1.56 -0.02
N TYR A 90 -8.62 1.48 -0.55
CA TYR A 90 -8.40 1.18 -1.97
C TYR A 90 -8.98 -0.18 -2.36
N ILE A 91 -8.78 -1.23 -1.56
CA ILE A 91 -9.31 -2.55 -1.86
C ILE A 91 -10.82 -2.53 -2.04
N VAL A 92 -11.53 -1.91 -1.11
CA VAL A 92 -12.99 -1.87 -1.13
C VAL A 92 -13.50 -1.09 -2.35
N ALA A 93 -12.85 0.02 -2.66
CA ALA A 93 -13.17 0.83 -3.84
C ALA A 93 -12.87 0.05 -5.13
N TYR A 94 -11.68 -0.55 -5.26
CA TYR A 94 -11.23 -1.28 -6.45
C TYR A 94 -12.09 -2.53 -6.75
N LEU A 95 -12.53 -3.24 -5.71
CA LEU A 95 -13.42 -4.40 -5.86
C LEU A 95 -14.89 -3.99 -6.05
N ASP A 96 -15.23 -2.71 -5.86
CA ASP A 96 -16.62 -2.21 -5.78
C ASP A 96 -17.45 -3.06 -4.78
N ASP A 97 -16.84 -3.34 -3.64
CA ASP A 97 -17.42 -4.20 -2.61
C ASP A 97 -18.28 -3.41 -1.63
N LYS A 98 -19.59 -3.35 -1.91
CA LYS A 98 -20.59 -2.70 -1.04
C LYS A 98 -21.13 -3.62 0.07
N SER A 99 -20.56 -4.82 0.20
CA SER A 99 -20.99 -5.79 1.21
C SER A 99 -20.60 -5.39 2.64
N GLN A 100 -21.12 -6.11 3.61
CA GLN A 100 -20.68 -5.96 5.01
C GLN A 100 -19.20 -6.33 5.17
N THR A 101 -18.68 -7.26 4.37
CA THR A 101 -17.27 -7.67 4.39
C THR A 101 -16.35 -6.51 4.03
N GLY A 102 -16.68 -5.74 2.99
CA GLY A 102 -15.95 -4.53 2.62
C GLY A 102 -15.90 -3.51 3.77
N LYS A 103 -17.03 -3.30 4.46
CA LYS A 103 -17.07 -2.41 5.64
C LYS A 103 -16.17 -2.90 6.77
N TYR A 104 -16.12 -4.21 7.01
CA TYR A 104 -15.22 -4.78 8.02
C TYR A 104 -13.74 -4.60 7.68
N PHE A 105 -13.35 -4.70 6.41
CA PHE A 105 -11.96 -4.44 6.00
C PHE A 105 -11.56 -2.97 6.22
N ILE A 106 -12.44 -2.01 5.88
CA ILE A 106 -12.18 -0.59 6.17
C ILE A 106 -12.07 -0.36 7.68
N LEU A 107 -12.98 -0.94 8.47
CA LEU A 107 -12.95 -0.81 9.92
C LEU A 107 -11.68 -1.44 10.52
N ALA A 108 -11.30 -2.63 10.08
CA ALA A 108 -10.07 -3.30 10.51
C ALA A 108 -8.81 -2.48 10.16
N GLY A 109 -8.71 -1.99 8.92
CA GLY A 109 -7.61 -1.12 8.49
C GLY A 109 -7.53 0.17 9.32
N ARG A 110 -8.68 0.80 9.60
CA ARG A 110 -8.76 1.99 10.48
C ARG A 110 -8.36 1.68 11.91
N SER A 111 -8.80 0.54 12.46
CA SER A 111 -8.48 0.13 13.82
C SER A 111 -6.99 -0.18 13.99
N ILE A 112 -6.38 -0.88 13.02
CA ILE A 112 -4.94 -1.17 13.03
C ILE A 112 -4.13 0.12 12.89
N ALA A 113 -4.50 1.02 11.97
CA ALA A 113 -3.84 2.31 11.82
C ALA A 113 -3.95 3.14 13.12
N GLY A 114 -5.13 3.19 13.73
CA GLY A 114 -5.35 3.85 15.01
C GLY A 114 -4.49 3.25 16.14
N LEU A 115 -4.41 1.93 16.23
CA LEU A 115 -3.55 1.23 17.18
C LEU A 115 -2.07 1.62 17.01
N ILE A 116 -1.57 1.58 15.78
CA ILE A 116 -0.20 1.98 15.45
C ILE A 116 0.05 3.42 15.89
N LEU A 117 -0.87 4.35 15.56
CA LEU A 117 -0.74 5.76 15.93
C LEU A 117 -0.71 5.95 17.45
N VAL A 118 -1.61 5.32 18.19
CA VAL A 118 -1.69 5.42 19.67
C VAL A 118 -0.41 4.87 20.30
N CYS A 119 0.03 3.67 19.92
CA CYS A 119 1.26 3.08 20.46
C CYS A 119 2.49 3.93 20.13
N ASN A 120 2.53 4.55 18.96
CA ASN A 120 3.64 5.40 18.54
C ASN A 120 3.66 6.75 19.31
N ILE A 121 2.48 7.32 19.61
CA ILE A 121 2.37 8.51 20.49
C ILE A 121 2.85 8.17 21.91
N ILE A 122 2.43 7.02 22.44
CA ILE A 122 2.88 6.57 23.78
C ILE A 122 4.40 6.38 23.79
N ASN A 123 4.98 5.87 22.67
CA ASN A 123 6.42 5.63 22.56
C ASN A 123 7.27 6.92 22.71
N ILE A 124 6.70 8.10 22.44
CA ILE A 124 7.40 9.39 22.66
C ILE A 124 7.71 9.60 24.15
N PHE A 125 6.84 9.13 25.04
CA PHE A 125 6.95 9.33 26.49
C PHE A 125 7.52 8.10 27.22
N THR A 126 7.20 6.91 26.71
CA THR A 126 7.60 5.63 27.31
C THR A 126 7.97 4.65 26.20
N PRO A 127 9.19 4.09 26.22
CA PRO A 127 9.63 3.16 25.18
C PRO A 127 8.74 1.94 25.14
N LEU A 128 7.96 1.80 24.06
CA LEU A 128 6.97 0.74 23.87
C LEU A 128 7.15 0.00 22.53
N VAL A 129 7.44 0.76 21.46
CA VAL A 129 7.55 0.26 20.09
C VAL A 129 9.00 0.08 19.69
N PHE A 130 9.83 1.06 20.02
CA PHE A 130 11.26 1.07 19.70
C PHE A 130 12.04 1.99 20.66
N THR A 131 13.36 1.80 20.69
CA THR A 131 14.31 2.72 21.33
C THR A 131 15.43 3.07 20.36
N VAL A 132 16.06 4.23 20.59
CA VAL A 132 17.32 4.63 19.93
C VAL A 132 18.29 5.03 21.02
N ASP A 133 19.43 4.33 21.11
CA ASP A 133 20.44 4.60 22.11
C ASP A 133 21.31 5.84 21.77
N GLU A 134 22.23 6.19 22.67
CA GLU A 134 23.16 7.32 22.49
C GLU A 134 24.11 7.12 21.29
N ASN A 135 24.35 5.90 20.87
CA ASN A 135 25.15 5.56 19.70
C ASN A 135 24.35 5.56 18.39
N SER A 136 23.09 6.01 18.45
CA SER A 136 22.15 5.99 17.33
C SER A 136 21.85 4.58 16.82
N VAL A 137 21.84 3.58 17.71
CA VAL A 137 21.43 2.21 17.39
C VAL A 137 19.95 2.06 17.69
N TYR A 138 19.21 1.69 16.67
CA TYR A 138 17.79 1.35 16.77
C TYR A 138 17.61 -0.02 17.41
N SER A 139 16.65 -0.17 18.30
CA SER A 139 16.23 -1.44 18.86
C SER A 139 14.72 -1.58 18.84
N ALA A 140 14.24 -2.61 18.18
CA ALA A 140 12.81 -2.94 18.11
C ALA A 140 12.32 -3.51 19.44
N LEU A 141 11.12 -3.14 19.87
CA LEU A 141 10.47 -3.68 21.06
C LEU A 141 9.26 -4.57 20.68
N PRO A 142 8.78 -5.46 21.57
CA PRO A 142 7.77 -6.48 21.22
C PRO A 142 6.45 -5.91 20.65
N VAL A 143 6.07 -4.70 21.04
CA VAL A 143 4.83 -4.07 20.53
C VAL A 143 4.94 -3.78 19.03
N ARG A 144 6.12 -3.44 18.54
CA ARG A 144 6.39 -3.31 17.09
C ARG A 144 6.05 -4.60 16.35
N ASP A 145 6.46 -5.75 16.89
CA ASP A 145 6.18 -7.03 16.27
C ASP A 145 4.68 -7.36 16.29
N GLY A 146 4.00 -7.03 17.39
CA GLY A 146 2.54 -7.13 17.49
C GLY A 146 1.81 -6.30 16.42
N MET A 147 2.28 -5.07 16.14
CA MET A 147 1.73 -4.22 15.08
C MET A 147 1.92 -4.85 13.69
N LEU A 148 3.08 -5.44 13.41
CA LEU A 148 3.34 -6.13 12.14
C LEU A 148 2.46 -7.38 11.99
N VAL A 149 2.29 -8.15 13.06
CA VAL A 149 1.40 -9.33 13.08
C VAL A 149 -0.04 -8.91 12.75
N CYS A 150 -0.56 -7.83 13.35
CA CYS A 150 -1.90 -7.33 13.02
C CYS A 150 -2.03 -6.98 11.53
N GLN A 151 -1.01 -6.38 10.93
CA GLN A 151 -1.00 -6.07 9.50
C GLN A 151 -0.95 -7.34 8.64
N ILE A 152 -0.09 -8.31 8.99
CA ILE A 152 0.00 -9.59 8.30
C ILE A 152 -1.35 -10.32 8.32
N VAL A 153 -2.01 -10.36 9.47
CA VAL A 153 -3.34 -10.97 9.61
C VAL A 153 -4.36 -10.30 8.69
N LEU A 154 -4.39 -8.96 8.66
CA LEU A 154 -5.28 -8.21 7.76
C LEU A 154 -4.99 -8.54 6.29
N LEU A 155 -3.72 -8.51 5.87
CA LEU A 155 -3.31 -8.79 4.49
C LEU A 155 -3.68 -10.21 4.06
N VAL A 156 -3.44 -11.19 4.92
CA VAL A 156 -3.82 -12.60 4.67
C VAL A 156 -5.34 -12.76 4.60
N ALA A 157 -6.09 -12.13 5.52
CA ALA A 157 -7.55 -12.19 5.51
C ALA A 157 -8.15 -11.63 4.22
N ILE A 158 -7.64 -10.49 3.75
CA ILE A 158 -8.03 -9.88 2.48
C ILE A 158 -7.66 -10.77 1.29
N SER A 159 -6.45 -11.35 1.30
CA SER A 159 -6.00 -12.26 0.24
C SER A 159 -6.85 -13.52 0.15
N LEU A 160 -7.22 -14.10 1.29
CA LEU A 160 -8.13 -15.26 1.33
C LEU A 160 -9.54 -14.91 0.85
N TYR A 161 -10.05 -13.74 1.22
CA TYR A 161 -11.34 -13.25 0.72
C TYR A 161 -11.32 -13.08 -0.79
N ALA A 162 -10.29 -12.41 -1.31
CA ALA A 162 -10.11 -12.24 -2.75
C ALA A 162 -9.98 -13.59 -3.47
N GLY A 163 -9.20 -14.52 -2.91
CA GLY A 163 -9.03 -15.88 -3.47
C GLY A 163 -10.34 -16.67 -3.55
N LYS A 164 -11.20 -16.60 -2.53
CA LYS A 164 -12.53 -17.24 -2.56
C LYS A 164 -13.45 -16.62 -3.62
N SER A 165 -13.38 -15.31 -3.78
CA SER A 165 -14.22 -14.57 -4.71
C SER A 165 -13.81 -14.76 -6.19
N LEU A 166 -12.56 -15.21 -6.45
CA LEU A 166 -12.07 -15.56 -7.79
C LEU A 166 -12.97 -16.57 -8.52
N SER A 167 -13.47 -17.57 -7.78
CA SER A 167 -14.30 -18.64 -8.37
C SER A 167 -15.75 -18.22 -8.62
N ALA A 168 -16.22 -17.15 -7.98
CA ALA A 168 -17.60 -16.71 -8.02
C ALA A 168 -17.89 -15.56 -9.01
N SER A 169 -16.84 -14.93 -9.57
CA SER A 169 -16.99 -13.67 -10.33
C SER A 169 -16.34 -13.73 -11.71
N ASP A 170 -17.08 -14.10 -12.73
CA ASP A 170 -16.57 -14.19 -14.12
C ASP A 170 -16.07 -12.84 -14.70
N GLY A 171 -16.57 -11.71 -14.23
CA GLY A 171 -16.21 -10.39 -14.76
C GLY A 171 -15.11 -9.63 -14.00
N LYS A 172 -14.80 -10.01 -12.75
CA LYS A 172 -13.86 -9.29 -11.87
C LYS A 172 -12.65 -10.15 -11.48
N LYS A 173 -12.40 -11.25 -12.17
CA LYS A 173 -11.36 -12.23 -11.84
C LYS A 173 -9.95 -11.59 -11.70
N ASN A 174 -9.60 -10.71 -12.64
CA ASN A 174 -8.31 -10.03 -12.62
C ASN A 174 -8.14 -9.15 -11.38
N ARG A 175 -9.19 -8.40 -10.99
CA ARG A 175 -9.17 -7.53 -9.79
C ARG A 175 -8.96 -8.32 -8.51
N TYR A 176 -9.70 -9.42 -8.33
CA TYR A 176 -9.53 -10.29 -7.16
C TYR A 176 -8.15 -10.96 -7.12
N SER A 177 -7.63 -11.41 -8.28
CA SER A 177 -6.29 -11.99 -8.40
C SER A 177 -5.21 -10.98 -7.98
N THR A 178 -5.32 -9.73 -8.44
CA THR A 178 -4.39 -8.65 -8.11
C THR A 178 -4.31 -8.41 -6.61
N ILE A 179 -5.47 -8.25 -5.95
CA ILE A 179 -5.54 -8.02 -4.51
C ILE A 179 -4.95 -9.20 -3.73
N MET A 180 -5.28 -10.43 -4.15
CA MET A 180 -4.75 -11.65 -3.53
C MET A 180 -3.22 -11.67 -3.60
N PHE A 181 -2.64 -11.46 -4.77
CA PHE A 181 -1.18 -11.49 -4.94
C PHE A 181 -0.47 -10.35 -4.21
N PHE A 182 -1.01 -9.13 -4.27
CA PHE A 182 -0.47 -8.01 -3.51
C PHE A 182 -0.42 -8.33 -2.02
N GLY A 183 -1.53 -8.77 -1.44
CA GLY A 183 -1.60 -9.09 -0.02
C GLY A 183 -0.67 -10.22 0.39
N LEU A 184 -0.51 -11.26 -0.46
CA LEU A 184 0.42 -12.36 -0.21
C LEU A 184 1.88 -11.90 -0.26
N ILE A 185 2.26 -11.07 -1.23
CA ILE A 185 3.61 -10.50 -1.34
C ILE A 185 3.91 -9.66 -0.09
N MET A 186 3.02 -8.75 0.28
CA MET A 186 3.18 -7.94 1.48
C MET A 186 3.31 -8.81 2.73
N ALA A 187 2.39 -9.77 2.94
CA ALA A 187 2.41 -10.66 4.10
C ALA A 187 3.71 -11.48 4.18
N PHE A 188 4.21 -11.98 3.04
CA PHE A 188 5.47 -12.73 2.98
C PHE A 188 6.66 -11.88 3.45
N PHE A 189 6.84 -10.69 2.89
CA PHE A 189 7.97 -9.84 3.26
C PHE A 189 7.85 -9.31 4.69
N LEU A 190 6.66 -8.96 5.16
CA LEU A 190 6.43 -8.55 6.55
C LEU A 190 6.73 -9.70 7.54
N THR A 191 6.39 -10.93 7.17
CA THR A 191 6.72 -12.11 7.98
C THR A 191 8.23 -12.27 8.13
N ILE A 192 9.01 -12.10 7.05
CA ILE A 192 10.47 -12.14 7.14
C ILE A 192 10.99 -10.97 7.99
N GLN A 193 10.38 -9.79 7.89
CA GLN A 193 10.79 -8.61 8.65
C GLN A 193 10.62 -8.75 10.17
N LEU A 194 9.76 -9.67 10.64
CA LEU A 194 9.68 -9.99 12.08
C LEU A 194 11.01 -10.53 12.62
N TRP A 195 11.71 -11.37 11.82
CA TRP A 195 13.02 -11.91 12.22
C TRP A 195 14.20 -11.03 11.86
N TYR A 196 14.05 -10.19 10.83
CA TYR A 196 15.11 -9.34 10.31
C TYR A 196 14.69 -7.86 10.31
N PRO A 197 14.58 -7.22 11.49
CA PRO A 197 14.06 -5.86 11.62
C PRO A 197 14.90 -4.79 10.92
N TYR A 198 16.16 -5.10 10.62
CA TYR A 198 17.11 -4.19 9.95
C TYR A 198 17.14 -4.33 8.42
N LEU A 199 16.25 -5.10 7.83
CA LEU A 199 16.13 -5.17 6.38
C LEU A 199 14.96 -4.29 5.90
N PRO A 200 15.10 -3.54 4.80
CA PRO A 200 14.03 -2.69 4.24
C PRO A 200 12.99 -3.50 3.45
N LEU A 201 12.49 -4.58 4.08
CA LEU A 201 11.62 -5.54 3.42
C LEU A 201 10.23 -4.97 3.15
N TYR A 202 9.79 -4.04 3.97
CA TYR A 202 8.53 -3.34 3.79
C TYR A 202 8.57 -2.47 2.50
N SER A 203 9.69 -1.75 2.27
CA SER A 203 9.91 -0.98 1.04
C SER A 203 9.94 -1.86 -0.20
N ILE A 204 10.63 -3.01 -0.12
CA ILE A 204 10.67 -3.98 -1.23
C ILE A 204 9.27 -4.54 -1.50
N ALA A 205 8.51 -4.86 -0.45
CA ALA A 205 7.15 -5.37 -0.57
C ALA A 205 6.22 -4.35 -1.25
N TYR A 206 6.27 -3.09 -0.83
CA TYR A 206 5.51 -2.02 -1.49
C TYR A 206 5.93 -1.83 -2.95
N MET A 207 7.22 -1.83 -3.25
CA MET A 207 7.72 -1.69 -4.62
C MET A 207 7.16 -2.80 -5.52
N LEU A 208 7.31 -4.06 -5.13
CA LEU A 208 6.79 -5.19 -5.90
C LEU A 208 5.27 -5.17 -5.99
N GLY A 209 4.60 -4.85 -4.87
CA GLY A 209 3.15 -4.78 -4.81
C GLY A 209 2.57 -3.67 -5.70
N THR A 210 3.15 -2.47 -5.69
CA THR A 210 2.69 -1.36 -6.54
C THR A 210 2.96 -1.60 -8.02
N CYS A 211 4.09 -2.21 -8.41
CA CYS A 211 4.33 -2.65 -9.79
C CYS A 211 3.28 -3.67 -10.25
N LEU A 212 2.97 -4.64 -9.39
CA LEU A 212 1.93 -5.62 -9.68
C LEU A 212 0.56 -4.94 -9.87
N LEU A 213 0.15 -4.06 -8.94
CA LEU A 213 -1.09 -3.31 -9.04
C LEU A 213 -1.17 -2.52 -10.35
N ARG A 214 -0.12 -1.80 -10.70
CA ARG A 214 -0.05 -1.00 -11.93
C ARG A 214 -0.24 -1.87 -13.17
N THR A 215 0.44 -3.00 -13.23
CA THR A 215 0.32 -3.94 -14.36
C THR A 215 -1.12 -4.41 -14.57
N PHE A 216 -1.82 -4.73 -13.49
CA PHE A 216 -3.21 -5.20 -13.57
C PHE A 216 -4.20 -4.05 -13.86
N VAL A 217 -4.00 -2.87 -13.27
CA VAL A 217 -4.83 -1.69 -13.55
C VAL A 217 -4.78 -1.35 -15.05
N ILE A 218 -3.58 -1.31 -15.64
CA ILE A 218 -3.41 -1.07 -17.08
C ILE A 218 -4.11 -2.16 -17.91
N ASN A 219 -4.01 -3.41 -17.51
CA ASN A 219 -4.64 -4.51 -18.24
C ASN A 219 -6.17 -4.43 -18.17
N ASP A 220 -6.75 -4.10 -17.00
CA ASP A 220 -8.20 -3.90 -16.85
C ASP A 220 -8.69 -2.76 -17.76
N GLU A 221 -7.97 -1.64 -17.82
CA GLU A 221 -8.32 -0.53 -18.72
C GLU A 221 -8.28 -0.91 -20.20
N ARG A 222 -7.25 -1.65 -20.61
CA ARG A 222 -7.13 -2.14 -22.00
C ARG A 222 -8.29 -3.08 -22.37
N GLU A 223 -8.70 -3.95 -21.45
CA GLU A 223 -9.83 -4.85 -21.66
C GLU A 223 -11.15 -4.08 -21.76
N GLU A 224 -11.36 -3.09 -20.90
CA GLU A 224 -12.55 -2.24 -20.92
C GLU A 224 -12.66 -1.46 -22.24
N HIS A 225 -11.56 -0.84 -22.69
CA HIS A 225 -11.50 -0.17 -23.98
C HIS A 225 -11.75 -1.10 -25.15
N ARG A 226 -11.26 -2.34 -25.11
CA ARG A 226 -11.57 -3.35 -26.14
C ARG A 226 -13.05 -3.71 -26.17
N ARG A 227 -13.66 -3.92 -25.00
CA ARG A 227 -15.10 -4.23 -24.89
C ARG A 227 -15.95 -3.08 -25.43
N LEU A 228 -15.67 -1.84 -25.05
CA LEU A 228 -16.36 -0.65 -25.56
C LEU A 228 -16.22 -0.52 -27.09
N ARG A 229 -15.02 -0.70 -27.62
CA ARG A 229 -14.77 -0.63 -29.07
C ARG A 229 -15.55 -1.69 -29.84
N ASN A 230 -15.60 -2.91 -29.32
CA ASN A 230 -16.37 -4.00 -29.92
C ASN A 230 -17.88 -3.73 -29.89
N SER A 231 -18.40 -3.23 -28.76
CA SER A 231 -19.82 -2.84 -28.63
C SER A 231 -20.21 -1.72 -29.60
N ILE A 232 -19.33 -0.70 -29.74
CA ILE A 232 -19.54 0.38 -30.73
C ILE A 232 -19.54 -0.17 -32.17
N ALA A 233 -18.61 -1.09 -32.47
CA ALA A 233 -18.54 -1.71 -33.80
C ALA A 233 -19.78 -2.51 -34.11
N GLU A 234 -20.32 -3.27 -33.15
CA GLU A 234 -21.59 -4.03 -33.30
C GLU A 234 -22.79 -3.10 -33.49
N LEU A 235 -22.89 -2.03 -32.70
CA LEU A 235 -23.96 -1.02 -32.86
C LEU A 235 -23.92 -0.36 -34.24
N LYS A 236 -22.70 0.05 -34.71
CA LYS A 236 -22.53 0.60 -36.07
C LYS A 236 -22.94 -0.40 -37.15
N LYS A 237 -22.71 -1.71 -36.95
CA LYS A 237 -23.12 -2.76 -37.90
C LYS A 237 -24.63 -2.94 -37.93
N LYS A 238 -25.31 -2.85 -36.78
CA LYS A 238 -26.76 -2.90 -36.66
C LYS A 238 -27.47 -1.67 -37.24
N LEU A 239 -26.80 -0.49 -37.17
CA LEU A 239 -27.36 0.76 -37.74
C LEU A 239 -27.17 0.88 -39.26
N LYS A 240 -26.29 0.07 -39.88
CA LYS A 240 -26.09 0.02 -41.34
C LYS A 240 -26.90 -1.05 -42.01
N LEU A 241 -27.65 -1.87 -41.29
CA LEU A 241 -28.66 -2.82 -41.76
C LEU A 241 -30.04 -2.18 -41.65
#